data_94de05e093dc7cfc53f3477abff30c41
#
_entry.id   94de05e093dc7cfc53f3477abff30c41
#
_cell.length_a   1.000
_cell.length_b   1.000
_cell.length_c   1.000
_cell.angle_alpha   90.00
_cell.angle_beta   90.00
_cell.angle_gamma   90.00
#
_symmetry.space_group_name_H-M   'P 1'
#
loop_
_entity.id
_entity.type
_entity.pdbx_description
1 polymer ?
#
loop_
_entity_poly.entity_id
_entity_poly.type
_entity_poly.pdbx_seq_one_letter_code
_entity_poly.pdbx_strand_id
1 'polypeptide(L)'
;VAIVTGASRGIGADIARRFAAEGANVAIVARTLEPGAGGLAGSLAEIAEQIRASGGECLPIQANLADPIDRARIVPQAVEHFGRLDILVNNAAWSRFVPIWEAQPKHFHLAFQMNLHAPQELSQQALPHLRAQGEGWILNISSATADRPPSSPYDEDDRYICFNRDGHATLYGTTKAALDRLTAGWAVELSRENVAVNALAPVGAVASEGAVAVGGWDERDHIEPVEAMAEAALQLCHRPANELSGNIVRSLPLLERLQVSVRGLDGR
;
A
#
# COMPACT_ATOMS: atom_id res chain seq x y z
N VAL A 1 -6.35 15.14 5.21
CA VAL A 1 -5.23 15.07 4.24
C VAL A 1 -4.60 13.70 4.28
N ALA A 2 -4.40 13.09 3.10
CA ALA A 2 -3.76 11.79 2.97
C ALA A 2 -2.51 11.85 2.09
N ILE A 3 -1.47 11.11 2.45
CA ILE A 3 -0.35 10.80 1.57
C ILE A 3 -0.52 9.35 1.09
N VAL A 4 -0.46 9.11 -0.23
CA VAL A 4 -0.51 7.76 -0.82
C VAL A 4 0.73 7.53 -1.68
N THR A 5 1.57 6.56 -1.30
CA THR A 5 2.77 6.21 -2.06
C THR A 5 2.50 5.16 -3.13
N GLY A 6 3.25 5.19 -4.25
CA GLY A 6 3.02 4.29 -5.38
C GLY A 6 1.71 4.57 -6.12
N ALA A 7 1.26 5.82 -6.14
CA ALA A 7 -0.06 6.23 -6.60
C ALA A 7 -0.12 6.69 -8.07
N SER A 8 0.88 6.37 -8.89
CA SER A 8 0.82 6.66 -10.34
C SER A 8 -0.06 5.65 -11.12
N ARG A 9 -0.41 4.51 -10.52
CA ARG A 9 -1.22 3.42 -11.10
C ARG A 9 -1.69 2.44 -10.05
N GLY A 10 -2.56 1.49 -10.43
CA GLY A 10 -2.99 0.34 -9.63
C GLY A 10 -3.58 0.71 -8.28
N ILE A 11 -3.41 -0.16 -7.29
CA ILE A 11 -4.03 -0.06 -5.96
C ILE A 11 -3.82 1.33 -5.33
N GLY A 12 -2.61 1.91 -5.43
CA GLY A 12 -2.33 3.22 -4.85
C GLY A 12 -3.09 4.36 -5.53
N ALA A 13 -3.22 4.32 -6.86
CA ALA A 13 -4.01 5.31 -7.60
C ALA A 13 -5.49 5.23 -7.23
N ASP A 14 -6.01 4.02 -7.08
CA ASP A 14 -7.43 3.80 -6.78
C ASP A 14 -7.77 4.12 -5.32
N ILE A 15 -6.87 3.83 -4.37
CA ILE A 15 -6.99 4.34 -3.00
C ILE A 15 -7.02 5.88 -3.00
N ALA A 16 -6.14 6.54 -3.75
CA ALA A 16 -6.10 8.00 -3.83
C ALA A 16 -7.39 8.58 -4.40
N ARG A 17 -7.94 8.00 -5.49
CA ARG A 17 -9.24 8.39 -6.06
C ARG A 17 -10.39 8.19 -5.07
N ARG A 18 -10.43 7.03 -4.40
CA ARG A 18 -11.48 6.69 -3.45
C ARG A 18 -11.47 7.63 -2.24
N PHE A 19 -10.28 7.97 -1.73
CA PHE A 19 -10.14 8.93 -0.64
C PHE A 19 -10.57 10.34 -1.07
N ALA A 20 -10.18 10.76 -2.28
CA ALA A 20 -10.60 12.05 -2.82
C ALA A 20 -12.12 12.14 -3.03
N ALA A 21 -12.78 11.05 -3.43
CA ALA A 21 -14.24 10.98 -3.56
C ALA A 21 -14.97 11.14 -2.21
N GLU A 22 -14.32 10.83 -1.08
CA GLU A 22 -14.81 11.09 0.27
C GLU A 22 -14.41 12.50 0.80
N GLY A 23 -13.82 13.34 -0.05
CA GLY A 23 -13.46 14.72 0.29
C GLY A 23 -12.08 14.88 0.92
N ALA A 24 -11.22 13.87 0.88
CA ALA A 24 -9.84 14.02 1.33
C ALA A 24 -9.01 14.81 0.31
N ASN A 25 -8.15 15.72 0.79
CA ASN A 25 -7.06 16.29 -0.01
C ASN A 25 -5.92 15.25 -0.05
N VAL A 26 -5.39 14.95 -1.23
CA VAL A 26 -4.48 13.81 -1.40
C VAL A 26 -3.14 14.22 -2.00
N ALA A 27 -2.03 13.94 -1.30
CA ALA A 27 -0.70 13.95 -1.88
C ALA A 27 -0.39 12.56 -2.45
N ILE A 28 -0.16 12.48 -3.75
CA ILE A 28 0.16 11.25 -4.47
C ILE A 28 1.64 11.19 -4.81
N VAL A 29 2.30 10.06 -4.48
CA VAL A 29 3.75 9.95 -4.57
C VAL A 29 4.14 8.80 -5.47
N ALA A 30 4.97 9.03 -6.48
CA ALA A 30 5.60 8.00 -7.30
C ALA A 30 6.81 8.54 -8.08
N ARG A 31 7.52 7.67 -8.79
CA ARG A 31 8.65 8.05 -9.65
C ARG A 31 8.20 8.65 -10.99
N THR A 32 7.05 8.18 -11.51
CA THR A 32 6.53 8.54 -12.83
C THR A 32 5.61 9.75 -12.71
N LEU A 33 6.12 10.94 -13.03
CA LEU A 33 5.34 12.18 -13.00
C LEU A 33 4.48 12.30 -14.26
N GLU A 34 5.11 12.21 -15.43
CA GLU A 34 4.46 12.43 -16.72
C GLU A 34 4.10 11.11 -17.42
N PRO A 35 3.06 11.08 -18.26
CA PRO A 35 2.71 9.93 -19.07
C PRO A 35 3.89 9.45 -19.93
N GLY A 36 4.06 8.13 -20.02
CA GLY A 36 5.10 7.50 -20.85
C GLY A 36 6.51 7.50 -20.23
N ALA A 37 6.78 8.24 -19.16
CA ALA A 37 8.11 8.30 -18.55
C ALA A 37 8.54 7.03 -17.80
N GLY A 38 7.64 6.10 -17.51
CA GLY A 38 7.90 4.96 -16.61
C GLY A 38 7.90 3.57 -17.26
N GLY A 39 7.72 3.45 -18.57
CA GLY A 39 7.66 2.15 -19.28
C GLY A 39 6.37 1.35 -19.04
N LEU A 40 5.53 1.74 -18.08
CA LEU A 40 4.18 1.21 -17.84
C LEU A 40 3.17 2.34 -17.91
N ALA A 41 1.93 2.04 -18.24
CA ALA A 41 0.83 2.99 -18.24
C ALA A 41 0.61 3.61 -16.83
N GLY A 42 0.10 4.86 -16.80
CA GLY A 42 -0.20 5.60 -15.58
C GLY A 42 0.93 6.51 -15.10
N SER A 43 0.55 7.71 -14.68
CA SER A 43 1.44 8.76 -14.17
C SER A 43 0.76 9.55 -13.04
N LEU A 44 1.55 10.29 -12.26
CA LEU A 44 1.00 11.18 -11.23
C LEU A 44 0.17 12.31 -11.85
N ALA A 45 0.58 12.83 -13.01
CA ALA A 45 -0.15 13.88 -13.70
C ALA A 45 -1.57 13.44 -14.10
N GLU A 46 -1.70 12.24 -14.69
CA GLU A 46 -3.01 11.68 -15.07
C GLU A 46 -3.91 11.45 -13.86
N ILE A 47 -3.38 10.88 -12.76
CA ILE A 47 -4.17 10.63 -11.56
C ILE A 47 -4.60 11.96 -10.90
N ALA A 48 -3.69 12.95 -10.83
CA ALA A 48 -4.01 14.26 -10.27
C ALA A 48 -5.09 14.97 -11.09
N GLU A 49 -5.04 14.88 -12.43
CA GLU A 49 -6.09 15.43 -13.31
C GLU A 49 -7.44 14.77 -13.06
N GLN A 50 -7.49 13.42 -12.96
CA GLN A 50 -8.71 12.68 -12.69
C GLN A 50 -9.34 13.06 -11.33
N ILE A 51 -8.51 13.19 -10.27
CA ILE A 51 -8.98 13.61 -8.96
C ILE A 51 -9.54 15.04 -9.01
N ARG A 52 -8.83 15.97 -9.67
CA ARG A 52 -9.28 17.37 -9.81
C ARG A 52 -10.54 17.50 -10.65
N ALA A 53 -10.66 16.73 -11.73
CA ALA A 53 -11.85 16.68 -12.56
C ALA A 53 -13.10 16.21 -11.79
N SER A 54 -12.90 15.39 -10.76
CA SER A 54 -13.96 14.95 -9.85
C SER A 54 -14.20 15.91 -8.67
N GLY A 55 -13.55 17.08 -8.65
CA GLY A 55 -13.72 18.12 -7.62
C GLY A 55 -12.82 17.95 -6.38
N GLY A 56 -11.91 17.00 -6.38
CA GLY A 56 -10.94 16.79 -5.30
C GLY A 56 -9.69 17.67 -5.44
N GLU A 57 -8.93 17.81 -4.35
CA GLU A 57 -7.63 18.48 -4.34
C GLU A 57 -6.50 17.46 -4.30
N CYS A 58 -5.51 17.59 -5.20
CA CYS A 58 -4.44 16.62 -5.36
C CYS A 58 -3.08 17.30 -5.59
N LEU A 59 -2.08 16.88 -4.79
CA LEU A 59 -0.67 17.29 -4.93
C LEU A 59 0.16 16.09 -5.45
N PRO A 60 0.64 16.13 -6.71
CA PRO A 60 1.60 15.14 -7.19
C PRO A 60 3.01 15.45 -6.65
N ILE A 61 3.66 14.47 -6.03
CA ILE A 61 5.03 14.54 -5.53
C ILE A 61 5.88 13.48 -6.24
N GLN A 62 6.75 13.90 -7.15
CA GLN A 62 7.68 12.98 -7.78
C GLN A 62 8.79 12.61 -6.80
N ALA A 63 8.92 11.32 -6.47
CA ALA A 63 9.94 10.81 -5.56
C ALA A 63 10.31 9.35 -5.85
N ASN A 64 11.60 9.03 -5.71
CA ASN A 64 12.10 7.66 -5.70
C ASN A 64 12.27 7.19 -4.25
N LEU A 65 11.42 6.31 -3.78
CA LEU A 65 11.47 5.83 -2.40
C LEU A 65 12.72 4.98 -2.07
N ALA A 66 13.51 4.57 -3.05
CA ALA A 66 14.82 3.98 -2.80
C ALA A 66 15.87 5.03 -2.38
N ASP A 67 15.62 6.33 -2.67
CA ASP A 67 16.51 7.43 -2.31
C ASP A 67 16.06 8.08 -0.98
N PRO A 68 16.92 8.11 0.07
CA PRO A 68 16.58 8.74 1.34
C PRO A 68 16.38 10.26 1.22
N ILE A 69 17.03 10.93 0.26
CA ILE A 69 16.86 12.37 0.03
C ILE A 69 15.43 12.64 -0.48
N ASP A 70 14.97 11.83 -1.40
CA ASP A 70 13.60 11.93 -1.91
C ASP A 70 12.56 11.64 -0.83
N ARG A 71 12.79 10.59 0.00
CA ARG A 71 11.88 10.27 1.13
C ARG A 71 11.76 11.41 2.13
N ALA A 72 12.88 12.07 2.45
CA ALA A 72 12.91 13.13 3.46
C ALA A 72 12.05 14.35 3.11
N ARG A 73 11.69 14.57 1.85
CA ARG A 73 10.91 15.74 1.41
C ARG A 73 9.41 15.48 1.24
N ILE A 74 8.96 14.21 1.26
CA ILE A 74 7.56 13.85 0.94
C ILE A 74 6.60 14.42 1.97
N VAL A 75 6.78 14.09 3.24
CA VAL A 75 5.89 14.56 4.32
C VAL A 75 5.95 16.08 4.48
N PRO A 76 7.14 16.72 4.51
CA PRO A 76 7.22 18.18 4.56
C PRO A 76 6.48 18.87 3.40
N GLN A 77 6.62 18.42 2.15
CA GLN A 77 5.92 19.01 1.02
C GLN A 77 4.39 18.89 1.14
N ALA A 78 3.88 17.74 1.57
CA ALA A 78 2.45 17.55 1.77
C ALA A 78 1.90 18.45 2.88
N VAL A 79 2.61 18.53 4.01
CA VAL A 79 2.22 19.40 5.14
C VAL A 79 2.32 20.87 4.81
N GLU A 80 3.37 21.29 4.09
CA GLU A 80 3.52 22.68 3.62
C GLU A 80 2.36 23.09 2.72
N HIS A 81 1.93 22.19 1.82
CA HIS A 81 0.86 22.47 0.86
C HIS A 81 -0.53 22.47 1.51
N PHE A 82 -0.84 21.49 2.36
CA PHE A 82 -2.21 21.30 2.89
C PHE A 82 -2.38 21.78 4.35
N GLY A 83 -1.29 22.15 5.03
CA GLY A 83 -1.32 22.61 6.41
C GLY A 83 -1.48 21.53 7.48
N ARG A 84 -1.74 20.28 7.09
CA ARG A 84 -1.95 19.12 8.01
C ARG A 84 -1.63 17.78 7.36
N LEU A 85 -1.58 16.75 8.18
CA LEU A 85 -1.55 15.36 7.72
C LEU A 85 -2.36 14.48 8.69
N ASP A 86 -3.24 13.64 8.15
CA ASP A 86 -4.12 12.76 8.90
C ASP A 86 -3.89 11.27 8.58
N ILE A 87 -3.53 10.97 7.33
CA ILE A 87 -3.42 9.59 6.82
C ILE A 87 -2.12 9.42 6.04
N LEU A 88 -1.40 8.34 6.33
CA LEU A 88 -0.28 7.86 5.51
C LEU A 88 -0.58 6.47 4.97
N VAL A 89 -0.59 6.30 3.64
CA VAL A 89 -0.71 5.00 2.97
C VAL A 89 0.62 4.62 2.33
N ASN A 90 1.31 3.65 2.92
CA ASN A 90 2.52 3.04 2.39
C ASN A 90 2.14 1.91 1.42
N ASN A 91 1.87 2.27 0.16
CA ASN A 91 1.49 1.32 -0.88
C ASN A 91 2.63 1.00 -1.86
N ALA A 92 3.55 1.92 -2.08
CA ALA A 92 4.68 1.67 -2.98
C ALA A 92 5.46 0.42 -2.57
N ALA A 93 5.74 -0.43 -3.55
CA ALA A 93 6.53 -1.63 -3.34
C ALA A 93 7.46 -1.92 -4.51
N TRP A 94 8.47 -2.72 -4.25
CA TRP A 94 9.32 -3.33 -5.25
C TRP A 94 9.23 -4.84 -5.12
N SER A 95 9.10 -5.53 -6.25
CA SER A 95 9.07 -6.99 -6.30
C SER A 95 10.01 -7.50 -7.40
N ARG A 96 10.61 -8.64 -7.14
CA ARG A 96 11.32 -9.44 -8.12
C ARG A 96 11.17 -10.91 -7.76
N PHE A 97 10.57 -11.65 -8.64
CA PHE A 97 10.30 -13.07 -8.49
C PHE A 97 11.41 -13.85 -9.21
N VAL A 98 12.36 -14.37 -8.45
CA VAL A 98 13.47 -15.20 -8.92
C VAL A 98 13.75 -16.25 -7.86
N PRO A 99 14.28 -17.44 -8.22
CA PRO A 99 14.71 -18.42 -7.22
C PRO A 99 15.56 -17.76 -6.15
N ILE A 100 15.28 -18.07 -4.87
CA ILE A 100 15.95 -17.38 -3.77
C ILE A 100 17.47 -17.56 -3.78
N TRP A 101 17.96 -18.69 -4.30
CA TRP A 101 19.40 -18.97 -4.46
C TRP A 101 20.04 -18.18 -5.64
N GLU A 102 19.23 -17.56 -6.50
CA GLU A 102 19.70 -16.67 -7.60
C GLU A 102 19.53 -15.19 -7.26
N ALA A 103 18.89 -14.89 -6.13
CA ALA A 103 18.68 -13.52 -5.69
C ALA A 103 20.00 -12.85 -5.33
N GLN A 104 20.36 -11.80 -6.08
CA GLN A 104 21.59 -11.05 -5.86
C GLN A 104 21.48 -10.13 -4.64
N PRO A 105 22.60 -9.75 -3.96
CA PRO A 105 22.58 -8.83 -2.82
C PRO A 105 21.84 -7.51 -3.11
N LYS A 106 21.98 -6.97 -4.32
CA LYS A 106 21.25 -5.75 -4.73
C LYS A 106 19.72 -5.92 -4.72
N HIS A 107 19.20 -7.14 -4.98
CA HIS A 107 17.77 -7.41 -4.94
C HIS A 107 17.25 -7.39 -3.50
N PHE A 108 17.99 -8.00 -2.56
CA PHE A 108 17.70 -7.92 -1.14
C PHE A 108 17.72 -6.47 -0.65
N HIS A 109 18.80 -5.75 -0.95
CA HIS A 109 18.94 -4.36 -0.55
C HIS A 109 17.76 -3.51 -1.02
N LEU A 110 17.43 -3.58 -2.32
CA LEU A 110 16.34 -2.79 -2.88
C LEU A 110 14.96 -3.21 -2.35
N ALA A 111 14.73 -4.52 -2.16
CA ALA A 111 13.48 -5.02 -1.61
C ALA A 111 13.24 -4.48 -0.18
N PHE A 112 14.25 -4.54 0.69
CA PHE A 112 14.13 -4.02 2.06
C PHE A 112 14.06 -2.50 2.10
N GLN A 113 14.82 -1.80 1.25
CA GLN A 113 14.73 -0.33 1.14
C GLN A 113 13.32 0.13 0.79
N MET A 114 12.71 -0.49 -0.22
CA MET A 114 11.41 -0.08 -0.72
C MET A 114 10.25 -0.55 0.16
N ASN A 115 10.30 -1.81 0.62
CA ASN A 115 9.14 -2.46 1.24
C ASN A 115 9.14 -2.36 2.77
N LEU A 116 10.26 -1.97 3.40
CA LEU A 116 10.37 -1.89 4.85
C LEU A 116 10.94 -0.54 5.33
N HIS A 117 12.13 -0.13 4.84
CA HIS A 117 12.77 1.10 5.31
C HIS A 117 11.97 2.36 4.90
N ALA A 118 11.49 2.44 3.65
CA ALA A 118 10.69 3.58 3.21
C ALA A 118 9.37 3.72 4.00
N PRO A 119 8.54 2.67 4.21
CA PRO A 119 7.39 2.74 5.11
C PRO A 119 7.76 3.17 6.54
N GLN A 120 8.84 2.63 7.11
CA GLN A 120 9.31 2.98 8.44
C GLN A 120 9.69 4.47 8.54
N GLU A 121 10.50 4.98 7.63
CA GLU A 121 10.95 6.38 7.64
C GLU A 121 9.80 7.36 7.41
N LEU A 122 8.91 7.06 6.45
CA LEU A 122 7.73 7.90 6.20
C LEU A 122 6.78 7.92 7.40
N SER A 123 6.60 6.76 8.07
CA SER A 123 5.79 6.69 9.30
C SER A 123 6.39 7.52 10.43
N GLN A 124 7.72 7.48 10.60
CA GLN A 124 8.42 8.33 11.58
C GLN A 124 8.25 9.82 11.27
N GLN A 125 8.33 10.22 9.99
CA GLN A 125 8.14 11.62 9.58
C GLN A 125 6.68 12.06 9.74
N ALA A 126 5.71 11.19 9.45
CA ALA A 126 4.29 11.49 9.56
C ALA A 126 3.82 11.63 11.02
N LEU A 127 4.39 10.83 11.93
CA LEU A 127 3.90 10.69 13.31
C LEU A 127 3.72 12.00 14.08
N PRO A 128 4.65 12.98 14.06
CA PRO A 128 4.44 14.26 14.73
C PRO A 128 3.21 15.02 14.23
N HIS A 129 2.91 14.92 12.94
CA HIS A 129 1.76 15.58 12.33
C HIS A 129 0.45 14.87 12.67
N LEU A 130 0.42 13.53 12.66
CA LEU A 130 -0.72 12.72 13.08
C LEU A 130 -1.07 13.01 14.56
N ARG A 131 -0.08 13.03 15.44
CA ARG A 131 -0.25 13.40 16.85
C ARG A 131 -0.84 14.81 17.03
N ALA A 132 -0.40 15.77 16.22
CA ALA A 132 -0.88 17.14 16.29
C ALA A 132 -2.37 17.28 15.92
N GLN A 133 -2.94 16.32 15.16
CA GLN A 133 -4.38 16.27 14.86
C GLN A 133 -5.21 15.63 15.98
N GLY A 134 -4.57 14.95 16.95
CA GLY A 134 -5.25 14.19 18.00
C GLY A 134 -5.81 12.85 17.56
N GLU A 135 -5.76 12.54 16.28
CA GLU A 135 -6.13 11.26 15.67
C GLU A 135 -5.40 11.09 14.34
N GLY A 136 -5.02 9.85 13.99
CA GLY A 136 -4.32 9.61 12.73
C GLY A 136 -4.26 8.14 12.32
N TRP A 137 -3.94 7.90 11.04
CA TRP A 137 -3.92 6.55 10.48
C TRP A 137 -2.66 6.30 9.63
N ILE A 138 -2.01 5.17 9.87
CA ILE A 138 -0.94 4.63 9.04
C ILE A 138 -1.42 3.31 8.47
N LEU A 139 -1.49 3.20 7.15
CA LEU A 139 -1.88 1.99 6.43
C LEU A 139 -0.71 1.48 5.60
N ASN A 140 -0.30 0.25 5.86
CA ASN A 140 0.72 -0.45 5.09
C ASN A 140 0.07 -1.46 4.15
N ILE A 141 0.32 -1.37 2.83
CA ILE A 141 -0.18 -2.36 1.89
C ILE A 141 0.76 -3.56 1.88
N SER A 142 0.25 -4.67 2.41
CA SER A 142 0.93 -5.95 2.52
C SER A 142 0.65 -6.87 1.31
N SER A 143 0.75 -8.16 1.48
CA SER A 143 0.53 -9.17 0.43
C SER A 143 0.13 -10.50 1.07
N ALA A 144 -0.61 -11.33 0.35
CA ALA A 144 -0.85 -12.72 0.74
C ALA A 144 0.46 -13.52 0.88
N THR A 145 1.51 -13.12 0.19
CA THR A 145 2.84 -13.76 0.30
C THR A 145 3.52 -13.54 1.65
N ALA A 146 3.01 -12.64 2.49
CA ALA A 146 3.50 -12.44 3.87
C ALA A 146 3.17 -13.62 4.80
N ASP A 147 2.15 -14.40 4.47
CA ASP A 147 1.75 -15.54 5.28
C ASP A 147 2.88 -16.58 5.35
N ARG A 148 3.03 -17.18 6.51
CA ARG A 148 4.02 -18.23 6.70
C ARG A 148 3.59 -19.50 5.94
N PRO A 149 4.40 -20.03 5.02
CA PRO A 149 4.13 -21.32 4.40
C PRO A 149 4.03 -22.45 5.46
N PRO A 150 3.19 -23.46 5.25
CA PRO A 150 3.11 -24.62 6.13
C PRO A 150 4.42 -25.39 6.15
N SER A 151 4.54 -26.32 7.11
CA SER A 151 5.65 -27.27 7.16
C SER A 151 5.38 -28.44 6.22
N SER A 152 6.45 -29.14 5.76
CA SER A 152 6.32 -30.39 5.01
C SER A 152 5.58 -31.49 5.83
N PRO A 153 4.90 -32.46 5.15
CA PRO A 153 4.83 -32.59 3.69
C PRO A 153 3.98 -31.49 3.05
N TYR A 154 4.41 -31.04 1.87
CA TYR A 154 3.67 -30.03 1.11
C TYR A 154 2.59 -30.67 0.27
N ASP A 155 1.43 -30.05 0.21
CA ASP A 155 0.36 -30.37 -0.73
C ASP A 155 0.75 -29.79 -2.09
N GLU A 156 0.97 -30.68 -3.08
CA GLU A 156 1.42 -30.31 -4.42
C GLU A 156 0.34 -29.58 -5.23
N ASP A 157 -0.93 -29.67 -4.81
CA ASP A 157 -2.07 -29.01 -5.42
C ASP A 157 -2.47 -27.71 -4.70
N ASP A 158 -1.87 -27.43 -3.54
CA ASP A 158 -2.10 -26.17 -2.81
C ASP A 158 -1.53 -24.99 -3.58
N ARG A 159 -2.40 -24.06 -3.98
CA ARG A 159 -2.06 -22.90 -4.80
C ARG A 159 -1.05 -21.97 -4.14
N TYR A 160 -1.12 -21.81 -2.83
CA TYR A 160 -0.17 -20.98 -2.09
C TYR A 160 1.23 -21.61 -2.09
N ILE A 161 1.31 -22.94 -1.94
CA ILE A 161 2.56 -23.69 -2.05
C ILE A 161 3.13 -23.59 -3.46
N CYS A 162 2.32 -23.85 -4.48
CA CYS A 162 2.71 -23.72 -5.89
C CYS A 162 3.22 -22.32 -6.20
N PHE A 163 2.49 -21.26 -5.79
CA PHE A 163 2.90 -19.90 -6.03
C PHE A 163 4.24 -19.55 -5.33
N ASN A 164 4.44 -19.97 -4.08
CA ASN A 164 5.70 -19.72 -3.39
C ASN A 164 6.87 -20.49 -4.01
N ARG A 165 6.66 -21.74 -4.42
CA ARG A 165 7.66 -22.61 -5.02
C ARG A 165 8.02 -22.17 -6.45
N ASP A 166 7.02 -22.08 -7.30
CA ASP A 166 7.19 -21.91 -8.76
C ASP A 166 7.17 -20.43 -9.17
N GLY A 167 6.43 -19.60 -8.43
CA GLY A 167 6.40 -18.15 -8.58
C GLY A 167 7.54 -17.42 -7.84
N HIS A 168 8.38 -18.16 -7.07
CA HIS A 168 9.57 -17.62 -6.40
C HIS A 168 9.32 -16.40 -5.51
N ALA A 169 8.25 -16.42 -4.74
CA ALA A 169 7.79 -15.27 -3.95
C ALA A 169 8.60 -15.01 -2.67
N THR A 170 9.59 -15.83 -2.34
CA THR A 170 10.29 -15.83 -1.03
C THR A 170 10.84 -14.45 -0.64
N LEU A 171 11.58 -13.78 -1.51
CA LEU A 171 12.18 -12.47 -1.17
C LEU A 171 11.10 -11.42 -0.91
N TYR A 172 10.11 -11.34 -1.78
CA TYR A 172 9.00 -10.39 -1.63
C TYR A 172 8.18 -10.68 -0.38
N GLY A 173 7.77 -11.95 -0.19
CA GLY A 173 7.04 -12.39 0.99
C GLY A 173 7.77 -12.12 2.30
N THR A 174 9.10 -12.33 2.33
CA THR A 174 9.92 -11.99 3.49
C THR A 174 9.80 -10.51 3.87
N THR A 175 9.87 -9.59 2.89
CA THR A 175 9.74 -8.15 3.17
C THR A 175 8.34 -7.78 3.62
N LYS A 176 7.30 -8.43 3.09
CA LYS A 176 5.91 -8.18 3.49
C LYS A 176 5.58 -8.76 4.87
N ALA A 177 6.13 -9.93 5.22
CA ALA A 177 6.05 -10.47 6.57
C ALA A 177 6.76 -9.57 7.60
N ALA A 178 7.92 -9.00 7.23
CA ALA A 178 8.60 -8.01 8.06
C ALA A 178 7.77 -6.73 8.24
N LEU A 179 7.09 -6.26 7.18
CA LEU A 179 6.20 -5.10 7.23
C LEU A 179 4.99 -5.37 8.13
N ASP A 180 4.38 -6.56 8.07
CA ASP A 180 3.27 -6.96 8.94
C ASP A 180 3.70 -6.97 10.41
N ARG A 181 4.89 -7.54 10.69
CA ARG A 181 5.45 -7.53 12.06
C ARG A 181 5.73 -6.11 12.55
N LEU A 182 6.27 -5.26 11.69
CA LEU A 182 6.52 -3.85 11.98
C LEU A 182 5.20 -3.12 12.29
N THR A 183 4.18 -3.32 11.46
CA THR A 183 2.82 -2.76 11.65
C THR A 183 2.26 -3.11 13.02
N ALA A 184 2.29 -4.39 13.40
CA ALA A 184 1.81 -4.83 14.71
C ALA A 184 2.61 -4.20 15.87
N GLY A 185 3.93 -4.03 15.71
CA GLY A 185 4.77 -3.36 16.69
C GLY A 185 4.39 -1.90 16.89
N TRP A 186 4.32 -1.13 15.79
CA TRP A 186 3.90 0.27 15.82
C TRP A 186 2.52 0.47 16.46
N ALA A 187 1.54 -0.39 16.11
CA ALA A 187 0.19 -0.31 16.69
C ALA A 187 0.20 -0.43 18.22
N VAL A 188 1.01 -1.33 18.77
CA VAL A 188 1.15 -1.50 20.23
C VAL A 188 1.84 -0.28 20.85
N GLU A 189 2.94 0.18 20.25
CA GLU A 189 3.71 1.34 20.77
C GLU A 189 2.87 2.63 20.76
N LEU A 190 2.00 2.81 19.75
CA LEU A 190 1.14 3.99 19.60
C LEU A 190 -0.26 3.83 20.21
N SER A 191 -0.53 2.73 20.92
CA SER A 191 -1.88 2.41 21.45
C SER A 191 -2.49 3.47 22.38
N ARG A 192 -1.68 4.39 22.93
CA ARG A 192 -2.11 5.49 23.80
C ARG A 192 -2.17 6.85 23.10
N GLU A 193 -1.88 6.88 21.81
CA GLU A 193 -1.68 8.13 21.07
C GLU A 193 -2.76 8.42 20.05
N ASN A 194 -3.81 7.58 20.02
CA ASN A 194 -4.91 7.66 19.04
C ASN A 194 -4.42 7.68 17.59
N VAL A 195 -3.38 6.90 17.29
CA VAL A 195 -2.86 6.67 15.94
C VAL A 195 -3.01 5.21 15.59
N ALA A 196 -3.86 4.91 14.63
CA ALA A 196 -4.06 3.56 14.13
C ALA A 196 -2.93 3.16 13.17
N VAL A 197 -2.44 1.93 13.31
CA VAL A 197 -1.47 1.35 12.36
C VAL A 197 -1.96 -0.01 11.94
N ASN A 198 -2.27 -0.17 10.64
CA ASN A 198 -2.83 -1.39 10.09
C ASN A 198 -2.08 -1.85 8.83
N ALA A 199 -2.15 -3.15 8.54
CA ALA A 199 -1.72 -3.71 7.25
C ALA A 199 -2.92 -4.31 6.51
N LEU A 200 -2.99 -4.03 5.22
CA LEU A 200 -4.04 -4.50 4.32
C LEU A 200 -3.40 -5.23 3.14
N ALA A 201 -3.90 -6.42 2.84
CA ALA A 201 -3.52 -7.15 1.65
C ALA A 201 -4.75 -7.63 0.87
N PRO A 202 -4.63 -7.87 -0.45
CA PRO A 202 -5.68 -8.54 -1.20
C PRO A 202 -5.80 -10.00 -0.78
N VAL A 203 -6.96 -10.61 -1.03
CA VAL A 203 -7.17 -12.06 -0.84
C VAL A 203 -6.39 -12.85 -1.88
N GLY A 204 -6.40 -12.36 -3.11
CA GLY A 204 -5.73 -12.96 -4.27
C GLY A 204 -4.90 -11.94 -5.03
N ALA A 205 -4.85 -12.12 -6.34
CA ALA A 205 -4.22 -11.15 -7.22
C ALA A 205 -5.15 -9.95 -7.46
N VAL A 206 -4.59 -8.76 -7.61
CA VAL A 206 -5.29 -7.57 -8.12
C VAL A 206 -4.70 -7.24 -9.48
N ALA A 207 -5.53 -7.13 -10.52
CA ALA A 207 -5.08 -6.85 -11.89
C ALA A 207 -4.63 -5.39 -12.04
N SER A 208 -3.62 -4.98 -11.27
CA SER A 208 -2.95 -3.71 -11.47
C SER A 208 -1.95 -3.77 -12.62
N GLU A 209 -1.64 -2.64 -13.27
CA GLU A 209 -0.68 -2.56 -14.38
C GLU A 209 0.69 -3.14 -13.99
N GLY A 210 1.12 -2.92 -12.75
CA GLY A 210 2.37 -3.47 -12.23
C GLY A 210 2.33 -4.99 -12.05
N ALA A 211 1.23 -5.52 -11.56
CA ALA A 211 1.05 -6.94 -11.36
C ALA A 211 0.92 -7.69 -12.69
N VAL A 212 0.17 -7.14 -13.65
CA VAL A 212 0.06 -7.68 -15.02
C VAL A 212 1.43 -7.73 -15.70
N ALA A 213 2.27 -6.70 -15.53
CA ALA A 213 3.62 -6.65 -16.10
C ALA A 213 4.58 -7.69 -15.49
N VAL A 214 4.37 -8.07 -14.23
CA VAL A 214 5.16 -9.13 -13.57
C VAL A 214 4.71 -10.52 -14.07
N GLY A 215 3.41 -10.68 -14.37
CA GLY A 215 2.82 -11.95 -14.79
C GLY A 215 2.72 -12.98 -13.65
N GLY A 216 2.51 -14.24 -14.00
CA GLY A 216 2.50 -15.34 -13.02
C GLY A 216 1.11 -15.74 -12.52
N TRP A 217 0.05 -15.30 -13.20
CA TRP A 217 -1.33 -15.70 -12.93
C TRP A 217 -1.93 -16.45 -14.11
N ASP A 218 -2.86 -17.31 -13.83
CA ASP A 218 -3.65 -18.02 -14.84
C ASP A 218 -5.17 -17.77 -14.62
N GLU A 219 -6.00 -18.32 -15.53
CA GLU A 219 -7.47 -18.17 -15.48
C GLU A 219 -8.11 -18.71 -14.19
N ARG A 220 -7.39 -19.50 -13.41
CA ARG A 220 -7.85 -20.05 -12.12
C ARG A 220 -7.57 -19.09 -10.96
N ASP A 221 -6.80 -18.05 -11.20
CA ASP A 221 -6.49 -17.09 -10.13
C ASP A 221 -7.72 -16.25 -9.79
N HIS A 222 -8.00 -16.16 -8.50
CA HIS A 222 -9.00 -15.25 -8.01
C HIS A 222 -8.47 -13.82 -8.15
N ILE A 223 -8.96 -13.12 -9.14
CA ILE A 223 -8.64 -11.71 -9.37
C ILE A 223 -9.65 -10.88 -8.56
N GLU A 224 -9.15 -10.20 -7.56
CA GLU A 224 -9.95 -9.31 -6.73
C GLU A 224 -10.13 -7.96 -7.46
N PRO A 225 -11.34 -7.38 -7.45
CA PRO A 225 -11.54 -6.03 -7.95
C PRO A 225 -10.76 -5.02 -7.10
N VAL A 226 -10.11 -4.08 -7.76
CA VAL A 226 -9.28 -3.07 -7.07
C VAL A 226 -10.11 -2.19 -6.13
N GLU A 227 -11.40 -2.00 -6.43
CA GLU A 227 -12.38 -1.29 -5.61
C GLU A 227 -12.50 -1.90 -4.20
N ALA A 228 -12.36 -3.22 -4.07
CA ALA A 228 -12.37 -3.88 -2.76
C ALA A 228 -11.17 -3.47 -1.91
N MET A 229 -9.99 -3.35 -2.51
CA MET A 229 -8.80 -2.82 -1.83
C MET A 229 -8.97 -1.35 -1.43
N ALA A 230 -9.51 -0.52 -2.32
CA ALA A 230 -9.72 0.89 -2.06
C ALA A 230 -10.76 1.12 -0.95
N GLU A 231 -11.87 0.38 -0.98
CA GLU A 231 -12.90 0.44 0.07
C GLU A 231 -12.36 -0.06 1.42
N ALA A 232 -11.64 -1.19 1.44
CA ALA A 232 -11.03 -1.70 2.68
C ALA A 232 -10.00 -0.73 3.26
N ALA A 233 -9.21 -0.06 2.41
CA ALA A 233 -8.27 0.99 2.83
C ALA A 233 -9.02 2.17 3.46
N LEU A 234 -10.13 2.60 2.85
CA LEU A 234 -10.98 3.65 3.41
C LEU A 234 -11.49 3.25 4.81
N GLN A 235 -12.01 2.02 4.97
CA GLN A 235 -12.53 1.56 6.27
C GLN A 235 -11.47 1.56 7.37
N LEU A 236 -10.20 1.29 7.04
CA LEU A 236 -9.08 1.30 7.98
C LEU A 236 -8.55 2.71 8.30
N CYS A 237 -8.93 3.72 7.50
CA CYS A 237 -8.40 5.08 7.59
C CYS A 237 -9.45 6.16 7.92
N HIS A 238 -10.71 5.78 8.18
CA HIS A 238 -11.75 6.74 8.57
C HIS A 238 -12.51 6.38 9.85
N ARG A 239 -12.44 5.09 10.27
CA ARG A 239 -13.02 4.69 11.56
C ARG A 239 -12.14 5.19 12.70
N PRO A 240 -12.73 5.41 13.90
CA PRO A 240 -11.94 5.87 15.04
C PRO A 240 -10.65 5.05 15.23
N ALA A 241 -9.53 5.72 15.37
CA ALA A 241 -8.21 5.08 15.36
C ALA A 241 -8.03 4.06 16.50
N ASN A 242 -8.76 4.23 17.60
CA ASN A 242 -8.77 3.31 18.74
C ASN A 242 -9.62 2.04 18.52
N GLU A 243 -10.47 1.99 17.48
CA GLU A 243 -11.31 0.82 17.19
C GLU A 243 -10.60 -0.18 16.26
N LEU A 244 -9.84 0.32 15.29
CA LEU A 244 -9.18 -0.50 14.30
C LEU A 244 -7.68 -0.17 14.23
N SER A 245 -6.89 -0.74 15.15
CA SER A 245 -5.42 -0.66 15.12
C SER A 245 -4.79 -2.03 15.36
N GLY A 246 -3.64 -2.28 14.74
CA GLY A 246 -2.92 -3.55 14.85
C GLY A 246 -3.48 -4.67 13.98
N ASN A 247 -4.39 -4.36 13.07
CA ASN A 247 -4.97 -5.37 12.17
C ASN A 247 -4.02 -5.69 11.02
N ILE A 248 -3.80 -6.98 10.79
CA ILE A 248 -3.17 -7.54 9.60
C ILE A 248 -4.28 -8.29 8.86
N VAL A 249 -4.86 -7.68 7.83
CA VAL A 249 -6.14 -8.15 7.27
C VAL A 249 -6.12 -8.28 5.76
N ARG A 250 -7.08 -9.06 5.26
CA ARG A 250 -7.43 -9.16 3.84
C ARG A 250 -8.64 -8.30 3.55
N SER A 251 -8.68 -7.69 2.36
CA SER A 251 -9.73 -6.78 1.89
C SER A 251 -11.14 -7.34 2.02
N LEU A 252 -11.46 -8.41 1.30
CA LEU A 252 -12.82 -8.96 1.28
C LEU A 252 -13.28 -9.47 2.65
N PRO A 253 -12.48 -10.27 3.43
CA PRO A 253 -12.88 -10.66 4.78
C PRO A 253 -13.05 -9.48 5.75
N LEU A 254 -12.28 -8.40 5.58
CA LEU A 254 -12.47 -7.20 6.37
C LEU A 254 -13.82 -6.54 6.07
N LEU A 255 -14.14 -6.34 4.79
CA LEU A 255 -15.40 -5.73 4.37
C LEU A 255 -16.61 -6.55 4.79
N GLU A 256 -16.54 -7.89 4.66
CA GLU A 256 -17.57 -8.80 5.15
C GLU A 256 -17.75 -8.67 6.68
N ARG A 257 -16.67 -8.71 7.46
CA ARG A 257 -16.71 -8.53 8.92
C ARG A 257 -17.33 -7.19 9.32
N LEU A 258 -17.05 -6.13 8.58
CA LEU A 258 -17.56 -4.79 8.82
C LEU A 258 -18.95 -4.55 8.22
N GLN A 259 -19.51 -5.51 7.48
CA GLN A 259 -20.78 -5.42 6.75
C GLN A 259 -20.82 -4.22 5.78
N VAL A 260 -19.73 -3.98 5.09
CA VAL A 260 -19.56 -2.89 4.12
C VAL A 260 -19.60 -3.44 2.70
N SER A 261 -20.45 -2.84 1.86
CA SER A 261 -20.48 -3.13 0.42
C SER A 261 -19.36 -2.38 -0.30
N VAL A 262 -18.75 -3.04 -1.28
CA VAL A 262 -17.77 -2.39 -2.16
C VAL A 262 -18.48 -1.34 -3.01
N ARG A 263 -17.98 -0.13 -3.00
CA ARG A 263 -18.44 0.98 -3.85
C ARG A 263 -17.47 1.22 -4.98
N GLY A 264 -17.94 1.90 -6.02
CA GLY A 264 -17.06 2.40 -7.07
C GLY A 264 -16.03 3.42 -6.54
N LEU A 265 -15.00 3.68 -7.33
CA LEU A 265 -13.95 4.64 -6.94
C LEU A 265 -14.45 6.08 -6.81
N ASP A 266 -15.64 6.37 -7.35
CA ASP A 266 -16.36 7.65 -7.21
C ASP A 266 -17.26 7.72 -5.97
N GLY A 267 -17.24 6.67 -5.13
CA GLY A 267 -18.02 6.59 -3.89
C GLY A 267 -19.49 6.15 -4.06
N ARG A 268 -19.91 5.76 -5.28
CA ARG A 268 -21.28 5.35 -5.60
C ARG A 268 -21.46 3.86 -5.68
#